data_140a38137c83239d1eb49b21ce7af80c
#
_entry.id   140a38137c83239d1eb49b21ce7af80c
#
_cell.length_a   1.000
_cell.length_b   1.000
_cell.length_c   1.000
_cell.angle_alpha   90.00
_cell.angle_beta   90.00
_cell.angle_gamma   90.00
#
_symmetry.space_group_name_H-M   'P 1'
#
loop_
_entity.id
_entity.type
_entity.pdbx_description
1 polymer ?
#
loop_
_entity_poly.entity_id
_entity_poly.type
_entity_poly.pdbx_seq_one_letter_code
_entity_poly.pdbx_strand_id
1 'polypeptide(L)'
;MSKELFGKYGAAAKREDFQLPTDDYAFNQYRQSLVENAQTIIQHMRQNNIGIDGMRELNERRGGKHIGRNREMLQLVGPLYNAYVGNFRATQGIDFPGMITDAIRCVRRGAYRHPYKYVLIDEYQDMSRPRYELIRALREQSDFTLFCVGDDWQSIYRFAGSDIHLILDFADIWRDWGPTRMFQITTTRRFRQSLIDASGKFVMQDKNLYVKRLHNPSDKKDHSLKALGGSTQEERFNAIVEQLRKLPKAASVLMLGRYRSDLNLLLRNDCDGLFQIDEHTGSIVFLEKPDMDITFMTAHKSKGLQRDFVFLLCCSGGLKGFPSAIPDEPLLGLLLPEVERMPHAEERRLFYVAMTRCKKKLFFVVDQSRPSRFMYELHDRICPNIFRGVKLPPQCPNCGEALRLRHAGSDPSRAFYGCTGFPNCRYSRECR
;
A
#
# COMPACT_ATOMS: atom_id res chain seq x y z
N MET A 1 20.31 9.13 -6.71
CA MET A 1 20.30 10.23 -7.72
C MET A 1 20.46 11.53 -6.95
N SER A 2 21.53 12.30 -7.17
CA SER A 2 21.82 13.48 -6.36
C SER A 2 20.91 14.65 -6.74
N LYS A 3 20.60 15.51 -5.75
CA LYS A 3 19.90 16.78 -5.96
C LYS A 3 20.59 17.66 -7.03
N GLU A 4 21.89 17.50 -7.24
CA GLU A 4 22.69 18.21 -8.23
C GLU A 4 22.35 17.86 -9.68
N LEU A 5 22.12 16.56 -10.00
CA LEU A 5 21.75 16.13 -11.35
C LEU A 5 20.38 16.70 -11.76
N PHE A 6 19.43 16.73 -10.83
CA PHE A 6 18.11 17.29 -11.10
C PHE A 6 18.13 18.83 -11.18
N GLY A 7 18.98 19.50 -10.40
CA GLY A 7 19.18 20.96 -10.49
C GLY A 7 19.69 21.41 -11.86
N LYS A 8 20.58 20.61 -12.47
CA LYS A 8 21.20 20.93 -13.77
C LYS A 8 20.23 20.78 -14.96
N TYR A 9 19.31 19.83 -14.91
CA TYR A 9 18.36 19.52 -16.01
C TYR A 9 16.95 20.10 -15.78
N GLY A 10 16.51 20.23 -14.53
CA GLY A 10 15.24 20.87 -14.20
C GLY A 10 15.23 22.40 -14.36
N ALA A 11 16.43 23.03 -14.38
CA ALA A 11 16.55 24.46 -14.63
C ALA A 11 16.36 24.86 -16.10
N ALA A 12 16.42 23.89 -17.04
CA ALA A 12 16.27 24.15 -18.47
C ALA A 12 14.80 24.26 -18.92
N ALA A 13 13.85 23.78 -18.12
CA ALA A 13 12.42 23.94 -18.41
C ALA A 13 11.96 25.29 -17.87
N LYS A 14 11.60 26.21 -18.76
CA LYS A 14 11.04 27.52 -18.38
C LYS A 14 9.65 27.32 -17.78
N ARG A 15 9.35 28.09 -16.72
CA ARG A 15 8.03 28.09 -16.02
C ARG A 15 6.86 28.30 -16.98
N GLU A 16 7.12 29.01 -18.09
CA GLU A 16 6.14 29.41 -19.12
C GLU A 16 5.75 28.27 -20.06
N ASP A 17 6.59 27.22 -20.20
CA ASP A 17 6.35 26.09 -21.08
C ASP A 17 5.40 25.05 -20.50
N PHE A 18 5.06 25.18 -19.21
CA PHE A 18 4.16 24.31 -18.47
C PHE A 18 3.16 25.19 -17.70
N GLN A 19 1.92 24.75 -17.57
CA GLN A 19 0.94 25.37 -16.65
C GLN A 19 1.35 25.06 -15.17
N LEU A 20 2.46 25.65 -14.75
CA LEU A 20 3.03 25.41 -13.42
C LEU A 20 2.36 26.31 -12.37
N PRO A 21 2.25 25.85 -11.12
CA PRO A 21 1.74 26.68 -10.04
C PRO A 21 2.52 28.00 -9.91
N THR A 22 1.80 29.08 -9.71
CA THR A 22 2.36 30.44 -9.63
C THR A 22 3.01 30.75 -8.28
N ASP A 23 2.56 30.05 -7.21
CA ASP A 23 3.18 30.19 -5.89
C ASP A 23 4.36 29.23 -5.72
N ASP A 24 5.37 29.67 -4.96
CA ASP A 24 6.62 28.93 -4.81
C ASP A 24 6.46 27.63 -3.99
N TYR A 25 5.50 27.57 -3.10
CA TYR A 25 5.25 26.38 -2.28
C TYR A 25 4.63 25.26 -3.13
N ALA A 26 3.58 25.56 -3.87
CA ALA A 26 2.93 24.60 -4.78
C ALA A 26 3.88 24.18 -5.91
N PHE A 27 4.70 25.10 -6.43
CA PHE A 27 5.73 24.79 -7.42
C PHE A 27 6.78 23.81 -6.87
N ASN A 28 7.28 24.04 -5.65
CA ASN A 28 8.24 23.15 -5.02
C ASN A 28 7.67 21.75 -4.74
N GLN A 29 6.41 21.67 -4.31
CA GLN A 29 5.72 20.39 -4.14
C GLN A 29 5.56 19.66 -5.46
N TYR A 30 5.14 20.35 -6.51
CA TYR A 30 5.01 19.77 -7.85
C TYR A 30 6.36 19.26 -8.38
N ARG A 31 7.41 20.07 -8.24
CA ARG A 31 8.78 19.68 -8.62
C ARG A 31 9.25 18.43 -7.86
N GLN A 32 9.02 18.37 -6.56
CA GLN A 32 9.39 17.21 -5.75
C GLN A 32 8.64 15.97 -6.20
N SER A 33 7.35 16.06 -6.47
CA SER A 33 6.54 14.94 -6.99
C SER A 33 7.06 14.45 -8.36
N LEU A 34 7.46 15.36 -9.25
CA LEU A 34 8.07 14.98 -10.54
C LEU A 34 9.40 14.24 -10.35
N VAL A 35 10.23 14.69 -9.40
CA VAL A 35 11.50 14.02 -9.07
C VAL A 35 11.24 12.60 -8.58
N GLU A 36 10.33 12.45 -7.63
CA GLU A 36 9.98 11.15 -7.04
C GLU A 36 9.41 10.20 -8.11
N ASN A 37 8.54 10.69 -9.00
CA ASN A 37 8.01 9.92 -10.11
C ASN A 37 9.11 9.50 -11.10
N ALA A 38 9.99 10.43 -11.49
CA ALA A 38 11.10 10.13 -12.39
C ALA A 38 12.06 9.10 -11.78
N GLN A 39 12.39 9.22 -10.50
CA GLN A 39 13.22 8.25 -9.78
C GLN A 39 12.57 6.86 -9.78
N THR A 40 11.28 6.79 -9.49
CA THR A 40 10.51 5.54 -9.45
C THR A 40 10.48 4.90 -10.84
N ILE A 41 10.20 5.68 -11.90
CA ILE A 41 10.19 5.20 -13.27
C ILE A 41 11.56 4.64 -13.66
N ILE A 42 12.65 5.38 -13.39
CA ILE A 42 14.03 4.94 -13.67
C ILE A 42 14.34 3.63 -12.95
N GLN A 43 13.97 3.53 -11.68
CA GLN A 43 14.17 2.32 -10.90
C GLN A 43 13.46 1.12 -11.53
N HIS A 44 12.19 1.28 -11.95
CA HIS A 44 11.43 0.22 -12.60
C HIS A 44 11.94 -0.10 -14.01
N MET A 45 12.40 0.90 -14.78
CA MET A 45 13.08 0.65 -16.04
C MET A 45 14.32 -0.23 -15.84
N ARG A 46 15.11 0.06 -14.80
CA ARG A 46 16.28 -0.75 -14.43
C ARG A 46 15.89 -2.15 -13.97
N GLN A 47 14.85 -2.28 -13.13
CA GLN A 47 14.34 -3.58 -12.69
C GLN A 47 13.88 -4.45 -13.85
N ASN A 48 13.19 -3.88 -14.83
CA ASN A 48 12.70 -4.61 -16.00
C ASN A 48 13.74 -4.71 -17.13
N ASN A 49 14.97 -4.24 -16.89
CA ASN A 49 16.06 -4.20 -17.88
C ASN A 49 15.62 -3.55 -19.22
N ILE A 50 14.83 -2.47 -19.14
CA ILE A 50 14.31 -1.74 -20.28
C ILE A 50 14.96 -0.35 -20.39
N GLY A 51 15.48 -0.02 -21.56
CA GLY A 51 16.03 1.30 -21.85
C GLY A 51 14.98 2.28 -22.37
N ILE A 52 15.41 3.51 -22.68
CA ILE A 52 14.51 4.58 -23.15
C ILE A 52 13.79 4.20 -24.45
N ASP A 53 14.49 3.57 -25.40
CA ASP A 53 13.89 3.20 -26.67
C ASP A 53 12.86 2.08 -26.49
N GLY A 54 13.17 1.08 -25.65
CA GLY A 54 12.19 0.05 -25.29
C GLY A 54 10.97 0.62 -24.57
N MET A 55 11.14 1.68 -23.74
CA MET A 55 10.00 2.37 -23.12
C MET A 55 9.15 3.14 -24.15
N ARG A 56 9.78 3.76 -25.15
CA ARG A 56 9.05 4.40 -26.25
C ARG A 56 8.19 3.39 -27.00
N GLU A 57 8.78 2.27 -27.41
CA GLU A 57 8.05 1.18 -28.07
C GLU A 57 6.91 0.62 -27.20
N LEU A 58 7.17 0.41 -25.91
CA LEU A 58 6.16 -0.07 -24.96
C LEU A 58 5.00 0.92 -24.82
N ASN A 59 5.30 2.23 -24.78
CA ASN A 59 4.29 3.28 -24.76
C ASN A 59 3.44 3.29 -26.02
N GLU A 60 4.03 3.17 -27.20
CA GLU A 60 3.27 3.11 -28.46
C GLU A 60 2.32 1.92 -28.50
N ARG A 61 2.75 0.77 -27.96
CA ARG A 61 1.93 -0.46 -27.95
C ARG A 61 0.86 -0.48 -26.86
N ARG A 62 1.14 0.07 -25.66
CA ARG A 62 0.31 -0.12 -24.47
C ARG A 62 -0.14 1.18 -23.77
N GLY A 63 0.33 2.34 -24.22
CA GLY A 63 0.07 3.63 -23.57
C GLY A 63 -1.39 4.11 -23.66
N GLY A 64 -2.16 3.61 -24.65
CA GLY A 64 -3.58 3.91 -24.82
C GLY A 64 -3.84 5.43 -24.83
N LYS A 65 -4.82 5.90 -24.07
CA LYS A 65 -5.15 7.32 -23.98
C LYS A 65 -4.05 8.20 -23.38
N HIS A 66 -3.02 7.63 -22.80
CA HIS A 66 -1.92 8.34 -22.14
C HIS A 66 -0.65 8.45 -23.00
N ILE A 67 -0.65 7.97 -24.24
CA ILE A 67 0.54 7.97 -25.14
C ILE A 67 1.21 9.34 -25.20
N GLY A 68 0.46 10.42 -25.43
CA GLY A 68 1.01 11.79 -25.54
C GLY A 68 1.69 12.23 -24.24
N ARG A 69 0.97 12.16 -23.12
CA ARG A 69 1.51 12.49 -21.79
C ARG A 69 2.74 11.64 -21.43
N ASN A 70 2.72 10.35 -21.76
CA ASN A 70 3.84 9.46 -21.52
C ASN A 70 5.07 9.83 -22.35
N ARG A 71 4.89 10.31 -23.60
CA ARG A 71 5.99 10.83 -24.44
C ARG A 71 6.66 12.04 -23.78
N GLU A 72 5.88 12.99 -23.25
CA GLU A 72 6.40 14.15 -22.52
C GLU A 72 7.18 13.72 -21.28
N MET A 73 6.63 12.79 -20.49
CA MET A 73 7.32 12.24 -19.32
C MET A 73 8.63 11.53 -19.72
N LEU A 74 8.67 10.82 -20.85
CA LEU A 74 9.89 10.18 -21.36
C LEU A 74 10.94 11.19 -21.85
N GLN A 75 10.54 12.37 -22.34
CA GLN A 75 11.49 13.47 -22.64
C GLN A 75 12.18 13.98 -21.38
N LEU A 76 11.47 14.03 -20.25
CA LEU A 76 12.03 14.41 -18.95
C LEU A 76 12.90 13.28 -18.36
N VAL A 77 12.42 12.05 -18.37
CA VAL A 77 13.08 10.88 -17.76
C VAL A 77 14.31 10.45 -18.53
N GLY A 78 14.31 10.59 -19.89
CA GLY A 78 15.37 10.10 -20.75
C GLY A 78 16.77 10.61 -20.42
N PRO A 79 17.01 11.94 -20.37
CA PRO A 79 18.29 12.49 -19.96
C PRO A 79 18.74 12.04 -18.56
N LEU A 80 17.79 11.97 -17.60
CA LEU A 80 18.07 11.53 -16.24
C LEU A 80 18.47 10.05 -16.19
N TYR A 81 17.79 9.19 -16.94
CA TYR A 81 18.13 7.77 -17.08
C TYR A 81 19.52 7.58 -17.66
N ASN A 82 19.82 8.29 -18.75
CA ASN A 82 21.13 8.19 -19.41
C ASN A 82 22.27 8.67 -18.49
N ALA A 83 22.08 9.77 -17.76
CA ALA A 83 23.03 10.26 -16.80
C ALA A 83 23.22 9.27 -15.63
N TYR A 84 22.13 8.68 -15.14
CA TYR A 84 22.16 7.68 -14.07
C TYR A 84 22.96 6.43 -14.51
N VAL A 85 22.65 5.87 -15.67
CA VAL A 85 23.36 4.68 -16.22
C VAL A 85 24.82 5.02 -16.57
N GLY A 86 25.07 6.21 -17.13
CA GLY A 86 26.41 6.69 -17.46
C GLY A 86 27.31 6.78 -16.24
N ASN A 87 26.77 7.21 -15.10
CA ASN A 87 27.52 7.28 -13.84
C ASN A 87 28.02 5.89 -13.38
N PHE A 88 27.23 4.84 -13.52
CA PHE A 88 27.70 3.49 -13.18
C PHE A 88 28.84 3.02 -14.08
N ARG A 89 28.78 3.35 -15.38
CA ARG A 89 29.89 3.03 -16.32
C ARG A 89 31.16 3.77 -15.95
N ALA A 90 31.06 5.06 -15.60
CA ALA A 90 32.18 5.88 -15.23
C ALA A 90 32.82 5.46 -13.87
N THR A 91 32.02 5.03 -12.91
CA THR A 91 32.45 4.64 -11.56
C THR A 91 32.69 3.14 -11.39
N GLN A 92 32.48 2.34 -12.45
CA GLN A 92 32.45 0.87 -12.38
C GLN A 92 31.49 0.35 -11.29
N GLY A 93 30.46 1.13 -10.97
CA GLY A 93 29.45 0.83 -9.96
C GLY A 93 28.32 -0.01 -10.53
N ILE A 94 27.49 -0.54 -9.65
CA ILE A 94 26.29 -1.30 -9.98
C ILE A 94 25.14 -0.95 -9.02
N ASP A 95 23.92 -0.84 -9.52
CA ASP A 95 22.71 -0.71 -8.71
C ASP A 95 22.09 -2.08 -8.39
N PHE A 96 21.16 -2.15 -7.44
CA PHE A 96 20.49 -3.40 -7.07
C PHE A 96 19.81 -4.11 -8.25
N PRO A 97 19.06 -3.43 -9.14
CA PRO A 97 18.53 -4.06 -10.35
C PRO A 97 19.62 -4.60 -11.27
N GLY A 98 20.71 -3.85 -11.44
CA GLY A 98 21.88 -4.27 -12.22
C GLY A 98 22.54 -5.54 -11.68
N MET A 99 22.64 -5.67 -10.35
CA MET A 99 23.15 -6.89 -9.71
C MET A 99 22.37 -8.14 -10.12
N ILE A 100 21.03 -8.05 -10.13
CA ILE A 100 20.17 -9.18 -10.55
C ILE A 100 20.38 -9.49 -12.03
N THR A 101 20.39 -8.46 -12.89
CA THR A 101 20.59 -8.61 -14.33
C THR A 101 21.95 -9.24 -14.65
N ASP A 102 23.00 -8.79 -13.97
CA ASP A 102 24.36 -9.31 -14.17
C ASP A 102 24.51 -10.72 -13.59
N ALA A 103 23.86 -11.04 -12.48
CA ALA A 103 23.82 -12.40 -11.95
C ALA A 103 23.18 -13.37 -12.94
N ILE A 104 22.02 -13.01 -13.54
CA ILE A 104 21.37 -13.81 -14.59
C ILE A 104 22.34 -14.04 -15.76
N ARG A 105 23.03 -12.98 -16.18
CA ARG A 105 24.00 -13.07 -17.29
C ARG A 105 25.19 -13.98 -16.96
N CYS A 106 25.74 -13.87 -15.75
CA CYS A 106 26.82 -14.72 -15.27
C CYS A 106 26.42 -16.20 -15.22
N VAL A 107 25.23 -16.48 -14.71
CA VAL A 107 24.69 -17.86 -14.63
C VAL A 107 24.49 -18.41 -16.06
N ARG A 108 23.80 -17.69 -16.96
CA ARG A 108 23.50 -18.16 -18.32
C ARG A 108 24.75 -18.34 -19.18
N ARG A 109 25.83 -17.58 -18.93
CA ARG A 109 27.12 -17.74 -19.61
C ARG A 109 28.00 -18.83 -19.00
N GLY A 110 27.58 -19.47 -17.93
CA GLY A 110 28.38 -20.48 -17.23
C GLY A 110 29.56 -19.91 -16.43
N ALA A 111 29.64 -18.57 -16.26
CA ALA A 111 30.67 -17.92 -15.44
C ALA A 111 30.46 -18.21 -13.93
N TYR A 112 29.26 -18.55 -13.54
CA TYR A 112 28.94 -19.05 -12.21
C TYR A 112 28.18 -20.36 -12.34
N ARG A 113 28.61 -21.38 -11.59
CA ARG A 113 27.92 -22.67 -11.45
C ARG A 113 27.53 -22.90 -10.01
N HIS A 114 26.25 -23.13 -9.74
CA HIS A 114 25.76 -23.35 -8.39
C HIS A 114 25.85 -24.84 -7.99
N PRO A 115 26.16 -25.12 -6.70
CA PRO A 115 26.18 -26.46 -6.18
C PRO A 115 24.87 -26.90 -5.51
N TYR A 116 23.81 -26.10 -5.64
CA TYR A 116 22.59 -26.27 -4.84
C TYR A 116 21.77 -27.47 -5.30
N LYS A 117 21.36 -28.30 -4.35
CA LYS A 117 20.37 -29.36 -4.51
C LYS A 117 18.97 -28.92 -4.07
N TYR A 118 18.93 -27.94 -3.17
CA TYR A 118 17.70 -27.35 -2.65
C TYR A 118 17.83 -25.82 -2.67
N VAL A 119 16.79 -25.16 -3.14
CA VAL A 119 16.66 -23.70 -3.10
C VAL A 119 15.40 -23.37 -2.31
N LEU A 120 15.54 -22.66 -1.21
CA LEU A 120 14.45 -22.26 -0.33
C LEU A 120 14.24 -20.76 -0.46
N ILE A 121 12.99 -20.35 -0.70
CA ILE A 121 12.61 -18.92 -0.85
C ILE A 121 11.52 -18.64 0.16
N ASP A 122 11.79 -17.72 1.06
CA ASP A 122 10.80 -17.16 1.99
C ASP A 122 10.15 -15.90 1.42
N GLU A 123 8.98 -15.53 1.94
CA GLU A 123 8.18 -14.37 1.50
C GLU A 123 7.95 -14.37 -0.05
N TYR A 124 7.66 -15.53 -0.64
CA TYR A 124 7.58 -15.72 -2.08
C TYR A 124 6.52 -14.82 -2.76
N GLN A 125 5.49 -14.36 -2.03
CA GLN A 125 4.50 -13.38 -2.51
C GLN A 125 5.10 -12.01 -2.86
N ASP A 126 6.34 -11.72 -2.41
CA ASP A 126 7.06 -10.50 -2.73
C ASP A 126 8.06 -10.67 -3.88
N MET A 127 7.98 -11.80 -4.59
CA MET A 127 8.81 -12.10 -5.75
C MET A 127 8.52 -11.14 -6.91
N SER A 128 9.58 -10.62 -7.53
CA SER A 128 9.51 -9.83 -8.76
C SER A 128 9.95 -10.66 -9.97
N ARG A 129 9.53 -10.25 -11.19
CA ARG A 129 9.91 -10.93 -12.42
C ARG A 129 11.44 -11.10 -12.59
N PRO A 130 12.30 -10.09 -12.36
CA PRO A 130 13.75 -10.29 -12.45
C PRO A 130 14.29 -11.33 -11.46
N ARG A 131 13.78 -11.38 -10.23
CA ARG A 131 14.20 -12.41 -9.27
C ARG A 131 13.75 -13.80 -9.69
N TYR A 132 12.52 -13.91 -10.21
CA TYR A 132 12.02 -15.14 -10.81
C TYR A 132 12.91 -15.60 -11.96
N GLU A 133 13.32 -14.70 -12.88
CA GLU A 133 14.23 -15.02 -13.99
C GLU A 133 15.61 -15.49 -13.51
N LEU A 134 16.10 -14.96 -12.38
CA LEU A 134 17.34 -15.45 -11.78
C LEU A 134 17.20 -16.91 -11.29
N ILE A 135 16.10 -17.25 -10.63
CA ILE A 135 15.85 -18.63 -10.19
C ILE A 135 15.67 -19.55 -11.38
N ARG A 136 15.03 -19.10 -12.45
CA ARG A 136 14.95 -19.86 -13.71
C ARG A 136 16.32 -20.10 -14.31
N ALA A 137 17.17 -19.09 -14.43
CA ALA A 137 18.51 -19.23 -14.96
C ALA A 137 19.36 -20.22 -14.15
N LEU A 138 19.25 -20.21 -12.82
CA LEU A 138 19.90 -21.21 -11.98
C LEU A 138 19.37 -22.62 -12.26
N ARG A 139 18.06 -22.77 -12.40
CA ARG A 139 17.43 -24.07 -12.67
C ARG A 139 17.78 -24.62 -14.06
N GLU A 140 17.88 -23.74 -15.07
CA GLU A 140 18.32 -24.08 -16.43
C GLU A 140 19.76 -24.63 -16.45
N GLN A 141 20.60 -24.21 -15.49
CA GLN A 141 21.99 -24.64 -15.42
C GLN A 141 22.15 -26.03 -14.80
N SER A 142 21.43 -26.30 -13.70
CA SER A 142 21.42 -27.60 -13.04
C SER A 142 20.17 -27.80 -12.19
N ASP A 143 19.79 -29.07 -12.01
CA ASP A 143 18.56 -29.45 -11.32
C ASP A 143 18.66 -29.24 -9.80
N PHE A 144 17.60 -28.71 -9.20
CA PHE A 144 17.41 -28.59 -7.75
C PHE A 144 15.93 -28.67 -7.37
N THR A 145 15.65 -29.01 -6.13
CA THR A 145 14.29 -28.90 -5.59
C THR A 145 14.04 -27.48 -5.12
N LEU A 146 12.99 -26.83 -5.66
CA LEU A 146 12.54 -25.51 -5.23
C LEU A 146 11.49 -25.64 -4.13
N PHE A 147 11.69 -24.95 -3.01
CA PHE A 147 10.77 -24.88 -1.90
C PHE A 147 10.47 -23.40 -1.59
N CYS A 148 9.21 -22.99 -1.77
CA CYS A 148 8.79 -21.63 -1.55
C CYS A 148 7.79 -21.53 -0.40
N VAL A 149 7.98 -20.55 0.47
CA VAL A 149 7.03 -20.19 1.54
C VAL A 149 6.52 -18.78 1.28
N GLY A 150 5.22 -18.58 1.38
CA GLY A 150 4.62 -17.26 1.14
C GLY A 150 3.16 -17.21 1.55
N ASP A 151 2.65 -16.00 1.64
CA ASP A 151 1.26 -15.70 1.98
C ASP A 151 0.70 -14.69 0.97
N ASP A 152 -0.09 -15.15 -0.01
CA ASP A 152 -0.71 -14.33 -1.04
C ASP A 152 -1.59 -13.21 -0.44
N TRP A 153 -2.19 -13.42 0.74
CA TRP A 153 -2.93 -12.37 1.46
C TRP A 153 -2.04 -11.21 1.95
N GLN A 154 -0.71 -11.39 1.94
CA GLN A 154 0.28 -10.37 2.32
C GLN A 154 1.10 -9.83 1.13
N SER A 155 0.68 -10.07 -0.11
CA SER A 155 1.29 -9.48 -1.30
C SER A 155 0.86 -8.03 -1.45
N ILE A 156 1.73 -7.08 -1.04
CA ILE A 156 1.43 -5.65 -0.93
C ILE A 156 2.51 -4.75 -1.53
N TYR A 157 3.41 -5.29 -2.35
CA TYR A 157 4.54 -4.55 -2.91
C TYR A 157 4.54 -4.52 -4.44
N ARG A 158 3.35 -4.48 -5.07
CA ARG A 158 3.22 -4.32 -6.51
C ARG A 158 3.91 -3.03 -6.98
N PHE A 159 3.77 -1.94 -6.23
CA PHE A 159 4.46 -0.67 -6.51
C PHE A 159 5.99 -0.77 -6.47
N ALA A 160 6.57 -1.81 -5.84
CA ALA A 160 7.99 -2.13 -5.85
C ALA A 160 8.37 -3.23 -6.87
N GLY A 161 7.40 -3.66 -7.71
CA GLY A 161 7.59 -4.64 -8.78
C GLY A 161 7.30 -6.09 -8.38
N SER A 162 6.75 -6.35 -7.19
CA SER A 162 6.28 -7.70 -6.82
C SER A 162 5.08 -8.10 -7.65
N ASP A 163 5.10 -9.32 -8.16
CA ASP A 163 4.05 -9.89 -9.02
C ASP A 163 3.34 -11.04 -8.31
N ILE A 164 2.11 -10.78 -7.86
CA ILE A 164 1.29 -11.76 -7.14
C ILE A 164 1.00 -13.02 -7.97
N HIS A 165 0.99 -12.91 -9.30
CA HIS A 165 0.76 -14.06 -10.18
C HIS A 165 1.85 -15.12 -10.03
N LEU A 166 3.06 -14.76 -9.61
CA LEU A 166 4.13 -15.72 -9.36
C LEU A 166 3.79 -16.72 -8.25
N ILE A 167 2.99 -16.32 -7.26
CA ILE A 167 2.52 -17.24 -6.22
C ILE A 167 1.17 -17.85 -6.55
N LEU A 168 0.22 -17.10 -7.14
CA LEU A 168 -1.11 -17.61 -7.46
C LEU A 168 -1.06 -18.67 -8.57
N ASP A 169 -0.23 -18.45 -9.58
CA ASP A 169 -0.08 -19.34 -10.72
C ASP A 169 1.15 -20.25 -10.61
N PHE A 170 1.62 -20.51 -9.38
CA PHE A 170 2.88 -21.22 -9.10
C PHE A 170 3.00 -22.54 -9.85
N ALA A 171 1.96 -23.37 -9.82
CA ALA A 171 1.96 -24.67 -10.48
C ALA A 171 2.10 -24.55 -12.00
N ASP A 172 1.48 -23.55 -12.61
CA ASP A 172 1.55 -23.33 -14.06
C ASP A 172 2.90 -22.74 -14.48
N ILE A 173 3.44 -21.82 -13.68
CA ILE A 173 4.72 -21.15 -13.92
C ILE A 173 5.90 -22.11 -13.88
N TRP A 174 5.84 -23.13 -12.99
CA TRP A 174 6.90 -24.12 -12.79
C TRP A 174 6.59 -25.49 -13.41
N ARG A 175 5.51 -25.58 -14.22
CA ARG A 175 5.03 -26.83 -14.84
C ARG A 175 6.08 -27.56 -15.65
N ASP A 176 6.91 -26.81 -16.37
CA ASP A 176 7.96 -27.33 -17.25
C ASP A 176 9.10 -28.03 -16.49
N TRP A 177 9.15 -27.91 -15.15
CA TRP A 177 10.17 -28.54 -14.31
C TRP A 177 9.63 -29.65 -13.41
N GLY A 178 8.45 -30.15 -13.67
CA GLY A 178 7.85 -31.28 -12.99
C GLY A 178 6.67 -30.90 -12.08
N PRO A 179 6.12 -31.90 -11.38
CA PRO A 179 4.93 -31.70 -10.56
C PRO A 179 5.21 -30.85 -9.34
N THR A 180 4.29 -29.95 -9.05
CA THR A 180 4.32 -29.15 -7.82
C THR A 180 3.43 -29.73 -6.76
N ARG A 181 3.74 -29.47 -5.48
CA ARG A 181 2.89 -29.79 -4.33
C ARG A 181 2.70 -28.56 -3.49
N MET A 182 1.47 -28.32 -3.09
CA MET A 182 1.11 -27.19 -2.22
C MET A 182 0.66 -27.70 -0.85
N PHE A 183 1.16 -27.07 0.20
CA PHE A 183 0.77 -27.31 1.57
C PHE A 183 0.29 -25.99 2.18
N GLN A 184 -0.69 -26.05 3.09
CA GLN A 184 -1.20 -24.88 3.79
C GLN A 184 -0.92 -25.00 5.28
N ILE A 185 -0.36 -23.92 5.86
CA ILE A 185 -0.26 -23.76 7.32
C ILE A 185 -1.54 -23.06 7.77
N THR A 186 -2.40 -23.80 8.49
CA THR A 186 -3.73 -23.31 8.91
C THR A 186 -3.78 -22.86 10.37
N THR A 187 -2.78 -23.22 11.17
CA THR A 187 -2.70 -22.85 12.58
C THR A 187 -1.91 -21.58 12.77
N THR A 188 -2.51 -20.59 13.43
CA THR A 188 -1.79 -19.35 13.85
C THR A 188 -1.99 -19.15 15.35
N ARG A 189 -0.91 -18.71 16.02
CA ARG A 189 -0.92 -18.31 17.44
C ARG A 189 -0.68 -16.82 17.64
N ARG A 190 -0.58 -16.06 16.52
CA ARG A 190 -0.19 -14.63 16.54
C ARG A 190 -1.31 -13.73 17.02
N PHE A 191 -2.57 -14.05 16.69
CA PHE A 191 -3.74 -13.23 16.97
C PHE A 191 -4.97 -14.09 17.23
N ARG A 192 -6.00 -13.49 17.79
CA ARG A 192 -7.14 -14.18 18.34
C ARG A 192 -8.17 -14.60 17.29
N GLN A 193 -9.02 -15.58 17.61
CA GLN A 193 -9.96 -16.16 16.63
C GLN A 193 -10.92 -15.11 16.05
N SER A 194 -11.44 -14.18 16.85
CA SER A 194 -12.33 -13.14 16.33
C SER A 194 -11.66 -12.23 15.28
N LEU A 195 -10.35 -11.97 15.43
CA LEU A 195 -9.57 -11.23 14.43
C LEU A 195 -9.29 -12.09 13.20
N ILE A 196 -9.00 -13.39 13.37
CA ILE A 196 -8.85 -14.35 12.26
C ILE A 196 -10.10 -14.36 11.39
N ASP A 197 -11.26 -14.53 12.03
CA ASP A 197 -12.55 -14.63 11.34
C ASP A 197 -12.90 -13.35 10.57
N ALA A 198 -12.72 -12.19 11.23
CA ALA A 198 -13.03 -10.91 10.60
C ALA A 198 -12.06 -10.58 9.45
N SER A 199 -10.74 -10.71 9.67
CA SER A 199 -9.74 -10.40 8.66
C SER A 199 -9.74 -11.39 7.50
N GLY A 200 -9.96 -12.68 7.78
CA GLY A 200 -10.10 -13.72 6.76
C GLY A 200 -11.33 -13.51 5.88
N LYS A 201 -12.51 -13.29 6.48
CA LYS A 201 -13.72 -12.95 5.72
C LYS A 201 -13.56 -11.68 4.89
N PHE A 202 -12.82 -10.71 5.41
CA PHE A 202 -12.57 -9.45 4.72
C PHE A 202 -11.66 -9.66 3.49
N VAL A 203 -10.49 -10.29 3.65
CA VAL A 203 -9.54 -10.46 2.54
C VAL A 203 -10.07 -11.40 1.48
N MET A 204 -10.80 -12.45 1.86
CA MET A 204 -11.42 -13.42 0.96
C MET A 204 -12.64 -12.92 0.17
N GLN A 205 -13.01 -11.63 0.28
CA GLN A 205 -13.87 -11.00 -0.72
C GLN A 205 -13.19 -11.01 -2.10
N ASP A 206 -11.87 -11.03 -2.15
CA ASP A 206 -11.12 -11.33 -3.35
C ASP A 206 -11.09 -12.84 -3.60
N LYS A 207 -11.80 -13.26 -4.67
CA LYS A 207 -11.94 -14.67 -5.03
C LYS A 207 -10.76 -15.24 -5.80
N ASN A 208 -9.80 -14.40 -6.17
CA ASN A 208 -8.59 -14.85 -6.85
C ASN A 208 -7.54 -15.38 -5.87
N LEU A 209 -7.65 -15.05 -4.58
CA LEU A 209 -6.71 -15.48 -3.56
C LEU A 209 -6.96 -16.94 -3.12
N TYR A 210 -5.93 -17.60 -2.62
CA TYR A 210 -6.05 -18.92 -2.04
C TYR A 210 -7.00 -18.91 -0.83
N VAL A 211 -7.90 -19.88 -0.80
CA VAL A 211 -8.81 -20.07 0.34
C VAL A 211 -8.04 -20.66 1.51
N LYS A 212 -7.96 -19.93 2.62
CA LYS A 212 -7.30 -20.39 3.85
C LYS A 212 -8.31 -20.39 5.00
N ARG A 213 -8.30 -21.48 5.77
CA ARG A 213 -9.11 -21.62 6.98
C ARG A 213 -8.19 -21.60 8.19
N LEU A 214 -7.82 -20.39 8.61
CA LEU A 214 -6.94 -20.18 9.75
C LEU A 214 -7.69 -20.40 11.06
N HIS A 215 -7.02 -21.00 12.06
CA HIS A 215 -7.56 -21.15 13.41
C HIS A 215 -6.48 -20.92 14.47
N ASN A 216 -6.92 -20.45 15.64
CA ASN A 216 -6.09 -20.34 16.83
C ASN A 216 -6.45 -21.47 17.81
N PRO A 217 -5.51 -22.35 18.19
CA PRO A 217 -5.81 -23.45 19.10
C PRO A 217 -6.12 -22.99 20.53
N SER A 218 -5.81 -21.73 20.89
CA SER A 218 -6.10 -21.14 22.21
C SER A 218 -7.49 -20.48 22.24
N ASP A 219 -8.51 -21.09 21.64
CA ASP A 219 -9.85 -20.53 21.45
C ASP A 219 -10.46 -19.97 22.75
N LYS A 220 -10.27 -18.66 22.96
CA LYS A 220 -11.02 -17.89 23.96
C LYS A 220 -11.87 -16.87 23.20
N LYS A 221 -13.20 -16.97 23.32
CA LYS A 221 -14.11 -15.91 22.87
C LYS A 221 -13.63 -14.58 23.41
N ASP A 222 -13.27 -13.64 22.57
CA ASP A 222 -12.78 -12.35 22.97
C ASP A 222 -13.29 -11.21 22.07
N HIS A 223 -13.14 -10.01 22.57
CA HIS A 223 -13.50 -8.77 21.88
C HIS A 223 -12.22 -8.07 21.38
N SER A 224 -11.49 -8.72 20.45
CA SER A 224 -10.23 -8.19 19.92
C SER A 224 -10.40 -7.05 18.91
N LEU A 225 -11.63 -6.69 18.54
CA LEU A 225 -11.94 -5.65 17.57
C LEU A 225 -12.88 -4.60 18.16
N LYS A 226 -12.65 -3.31 17.86
CA LYS A 226 -13.54 -2.20 18.23
C LYS A 226 -13.42 -1.06 17.23
N ALA A 227 -14.55 -0.48 16.81
CA ALA A 227 -14.58 0.78 16.10
C ALA A 227 -14.64 1.95 17.09
N LEU A 228 -13.89 3.01 16.79
CA LEU A 228 -13.89 4.30 17.47
C LEU A 228 -14.35 5.33 16.44
N GLY A 229 -15.48 5.96 16.62
CA GLY A 229 -16.05 6.89 15.64
C GLY A 229 -15.89 8.34 16.07
N GLY A 230 -15.81 9.22 15.07
CA GLY A 230 -15.93 10.67 15.24
C GLY A 230 -16.17 11.32 13.88
N SER A 231 -17.01 12.34 13.83
CA SER A 231 -17.31 13.11 12.62
C SER A 231 -16.27 14.19 12.33
N THR A 232 -15.61 14.67 13.40
CA THR A 232 -14.49 15.62 13.34
C THR A 232 -13.16 14.95 13.63
N GLN A 233 -12.05 15.62 13.34
CA GLN A 233 -10.72 15.13 13.73
C GLN A 233 -10.55 15.14 15.25
N GLU A 234 -11.06 16.16 15.92
CA GLU A 234 -11.03 16.30 17.35
C GLU A 234 -11.78 15.17 18.07
N GLU A 235 -13.00 14.83 17.62
CA GLU A 235 -13.77 13.70 18.17
C GLU A 235 -13.00 12.38 18.06
N ARG A 236 -12.34 12.15 16.91
CA ARG A 236 -11.52 10.94 16.70
C ARG A 236 -10.27 10.93 17.59
N PHE A 237 -9.62 12.09 17.73
CA PHE A 237 -8.49 12.27 18.65
C PHE A 237 -8.90 11.94 20.09
N ASN A 238 -9.98 12.54 20.57
CA ASN A 238 -10.49 12.31 21.90
C ASN A 238 -10.85 10.83 22.13
N ALA A 239 -11.43 10.15 21.14
CA ALA A 239 -11.72 8.72 21.21
C ALA A 239 -10.44 7.87 21.32
N ILE A 240 -9.34 8.26 20.68
CA ILE A 240 -8.03 7.61 20.80
C ILE A 240 -7.49 7.82 22.21
N VAL A 241 -7.44 9.05 22.69
CA VAL A 241 -6.94 9.41 24.04
C VAL A 241 -7.71 8.65 25.13
N GLU A 242 -9.04 8.68 25.06
CA GLU A 242 -9.90 7.94 26.00
C GLU A 242 -9.60 6.44 26.01
N GLN A 243 -9.32 5.88 24.84
CA GLN A 243 -9.00 4.46 24.73
C GLN A 243 -7.58 4.16 25.25
N LEU A 244 -6.57 5.04 25.03
CA LEU A 244 -5.22 4.90 25.58
C LEU A 244 -5.23 4.95 27.10
N ARG A 245 -6.06 5.82 27.69
CA ARG A 245 -6.25 5.90 29.16
C ARG A 245 -6.74 4.57 29.76
N LYS A 246 -7.49 3.77 29.01
CA LYS A 246 -8.01 2.46 29.43
C LYS A 246 -7.01 1.31 29.26
N LEU A 247 -5.92 1.50 28.51
CA LEU A 247 -4.90 0.47 28.31
C LEU A 247 -3.96 0.36 29.53
N PRO A 248 -3.27 -0.78 29.71
CA PRO A 248 -2.23 -0.92 30.74
C PRO A 248 -1.12 0.12 30.62
N LYS A 249 -0.48 0.49 31.73
CA LYS A 249 0.59 1.52 31.77
C LYS A 249 1.76 1.18 30.82
N ALA A 250 2.20 -0.07 30.77
CA ALA A 250 3.29 -0.54 29.91
C ALA A 250 2.77 -1.26 28.66
N ALA A 251 1.68 -0.75 28.05
CA ALA A 251 1.15 -1.35 26.82
C ALA A 251 2.05 -1.09 25.61
N SER A 252 2.20 -2.11 24.75
CA SER A 252 2.81 -1.91 23.44
C SER A 252 1.75 -1.58 22.41
N VAL A 253 1.86 -0.38 21.81
CA VAL A 253 0.85 0.21 20.92
C VAL A 253 1.46 0.52 19.55
N LEU A 254 0.74 0.19 18.49
CA LEU A 254 1.08 0.55 17.13
C LEU A 254 -0.04 1.41 16.56
N MET A 255 0.30 2.61 16.13
CA MET A 255 -0.59 3.48 15.39
C MET A 255 -0.29 3.38 13.90
N LEU A 256 -1.23 2.96 13.09
CA LEU A 256 -1.06 2.71 11.66
C LEU A 256 -1.82 3.73 10.83
N GLY A 257 -1.11 4.39 9.92
CA GLY A 257 -1.66 5.19 8.86
C GLY A 257 -1.52 4.50 7.49
N ARG A 258 -2.35 4.90 6.50
CA ARG A 258 -2.09 4.56 5.10
C ARG A 258 -0.94 5.40 4.55
N TYR A 259 -0.86 6.65 5.00
CA TYR A 259 0.16 7.64 4.69
C TYR A 259 0.82 8.20 5.96
N ARG A 260 2.00 8.78 5.82
CA ARG A 260 2.65 9.49 6.94
C ARG A 260 1.80 10.66 7.44
N SER A 261 1.06 11.32 6.54
CA SER A 261 0.16 12.42 6.89
C SER A 261 -0.99 12.04 7.82
N ASP A 262 -1.27 10.75 8.01
CA ASP A 262 -2.31 10.32 8.95
C ASP A 262 -1.92 10.58 10.43
N LEU A 263 -0.62 10.74 10.70
CA LEU A 263 -0.12 11.21 11.99
C LEU A 263 -0.63 12.61 12.34
N ASN A 264 -1.00 13.43 11.35
CA ASN A 264 -1.60 14.75 11.57
C ASN A 264 -2.89 14.70 12.41
N LEU A 265 -3.55 13.55 12.49
CA LEU A 265 -4.69 13.37 13.41
C LEU A 265 -4.28 13.60 14.87
N LEU A 266 -3.08 13.23 15.26
CA LEU A 266 -2.53 13.50 16.60
C LEU A 266 -1.92 14.89 16.65
N LEU A 267 -1.01 15.21 15.73
CA LEU A 267 -0.23 16.46 15.73
C LEU A 267 -1.08 17.75 15.74
N ARG A 268 -2.23 17.73 15.05
CA ARG A 268 -3.08 18.93 14.89
C ARG A 268 -4.19 19.07 15.92
N ASN A 269 -4.48 18.01 16.67
CA ASN A 269 -5.60 18.00 17.61
C ASN A 269 -5.14 17.87 19.07
N ASP A 270 -3.84 17.78 19.32
CA ASP A 270 -3.25 17.75 20.65
C ASP A 270 -3.07 19.17 21.21
N CYS A 271 -4.18 19.82 21.52
CA CYS A 271 -4.19 21.18 22.09
C CYS A 271 -3.66 21.20 23.52
N ASP A 272 -3.78 20.09 24.24
CA ASP A 272 -3.40 19.98 25.66
C ASP A 272 -1.94 19.50 25.83
N GLY A 273 -1.23 19.23 24.75
CA GLY A 273 0.14 18.74 24.77
C GLY A 273 0.29 17.38 25.42
N LEU A 274 -0.65 16.46 25.17
CA LEU A 274 -0.67 15.10 25.74
C LEU A 274 0.40 14.17 25.14
N PHE A 275 0.93 14.53 23.97
CA PHE A 275 1.88 13.69 23.24
C PHE A 275 3.19 14.43 22.93
N GLN A 276 4.31 13.74 23.09
CA GLN A 276 5.57 14.10 22.48
C GLN A 276 5.81 13.16 21.31
N ILE A 277 5.94 13.72 20.11
CA ILE A 277 6.00 12.94 18.85
C ILE A 277 7.30 13.26 18.10
N ASP A 278 8.10 12.23 17.86
CA ASP A 278 9.22 12.30 16.92
C ASP A 278 8.73 11.87 15.52
N GLU A 279 8.53 12.82 14.64
CA GLU A 279 8.04 12.56 13.28
C GLU A 279 9.03 11.76 12.42
N HIS A 280 10.34 11.75 12.73
CA HIS A 280 11.33 11.02 11.96
C HIS A 280 11.29 9.52 12.27
N THR A 281 11.28 9.18 13.54
CA THR A 281 11.24 7.78 13.99
C THR A 281 9.82 7.23 14.10
N GLY A 282 8.82 8.10 14.30
CA GLY A 282 7.44 7.74 14.61
C GLY A 282 7.24 7.35 16.07
N SER A 283 8.22 7.59 16.94
CA SER A 283 8.09 7.36 18.39
C SER A 283 7.12 8.37 19.00
N ILE A 284 6.25 7.90 19.88
CA ILE A 284 5.22 8.70 20.54
C ILE A 284 5.27 8.42 22.03
N VAL A 285 5.43 9.46 22.83
CA VAL A 285 5.29 9.41 24.30
C VAL A 285 3.94 9.99 24.67
N PHE A 286 3.09 9.20 25.32
CA PHE A 286 1.83 9.67 25.91
C PHE A 286 2.10 10.11 27.35
N LEU A 287 2.09 11.41 27.64
CA LEU A 287 2.57 11.99 28.90
C LEU A 287 1.80 11.52 30.13
N GLU A 288 0.53 11.13 29.98
CA GLU A 288 -0.23 10.53 31.08
C GLU A 288 0.23 9.10 31.42
N LYS A 289 0.88 8.41 30.49
CA LYS A 289 1.40 7.05 30.66
C LYS A 289 2.73 6.88 29.89
N PRO A 290 3.83 7.47 30.38
CA PRO A 290 5.11 7.51 29.66
C PRO A 290 5.76 6.14 29.49
N ASP A 291 5.35 5.13 30.25
CA ASP A 291 5.86 3.75 30.13
C ASP A 291 5.23 2.98 28.93
N MET A 292 4.26 3.57 28.21
CA MET A 292 3.72 2.96 27.01
C MET A 292 4.74 3.03 25.86
N ASP A 293 4.97 1.90 25.20
CA ASP A 293 5.72 1.84 23.93
C ASP A 293 4.76 2.12 22.77
N ILE A 294 4.67 3.38 22.33
CA ILE A 294 3.81 3.79 21.22
C ILE A 294 4.65 4.16 20.02
N THR A 295 4.34 3.55 18.88
CA THR A 295 5.03 3.86 17.61
C THR A 295 4.01 4.10 16.51
N PHE A 296 4.21 5.14 15.69
CA PHE A 296 3.48 5.36 14.44
C PHE A 296 4.29 4.87 13.24
N MET A 297 3.60 4.20 12.31
CA MET A 297 4.14 3.91 10.99
C MET A 297 3.04 3.71 9.94
N THR A 298 3.42 3.65 8.67
CA THR A 298 2.47 3.31 7.62
C THR A 298 2.17 1.81 7.62
N ALA A 299 0.99 1.42 7.12
CA ALA A 299 0.58 0.04 7.01
C ALA A 299 1.60 -0.84 6.24
N HIS A 300 2.22 -0.30 5.18
CA HIS A 300 3.30 -1.00 4.45
C HIS A 300 4.52 -1.30 5.33
N LYS A 301 4.98 -0.31 6.11
CA LYS A 301 6.15 -0.49 6.99
C LYS A 301 5.89 -1.45 8.14
N SER A 302 4.62 -1.69 8.48
CA SER A 302 4.24 -2.57 9.58
C SER A 302 4.34 -4.05 9.25
N LYS A 303 4.55 -4.42 7.97
CA LYS A 303 4.72 -5.84 7.58
C LYS A 303 5.87 -6.46 8.37
N GLY A 304 5.64 -7.65 8.92
CA GLY A 304 6.59 -8.33 9.81
C GLY A 304 6.55 -7.91 11.28
N LEU A 305 5.99 -6.74 11.62
CA LEU A 305 5.92 -6.25 13.00
C LEU A 305 4.60 -6.62 13.69
N GLN A 306 4.58 -6.58 15.01
CA GLN A 306 3.38 -6.81 15.83
C GLN A 306 3.45 -6.03 17.15
N ARG A 307 2.30 -5.60 17.66
CA ARG A 307 2.13 -5.00 18.99
C ARG A 307 0.86 -5.54 19.66
N ASP A 308 0.77 -5.37 20.96
CA ASP A 308 -0.42 -5.82 21.71
C ASP A 308 -1.69 -5.11 21.26
N PHE A 309 -1.59 -3.80 21.05
CA PHE A 309 -2.70 -2.95 20.65
C PHE A 309 -2.37 -2.21 19.35
N VAL A 310 -3.34 -2.14 18.44
CA VAL A 310 -3.18 -1.45 17.16
C VAL A 310 -4.32 -0.46 16.97
N PHE A 311 -4.00 0.76 16.54
CA PHE A 311 -4.96 1.77 16.11
C PHE A 311 -4.78 2.01 14.61
N LEU A 312 -5.81 1.76 13.80
CA LEU A 312 -5.84 2.15 12.39
C LEU A 312 -6.43 3.55 12.29
N LEU A 313 -5.58 4.55 12.07
CA LEU A 313 -5.96 5.98 12.09
C LEU A 313 -6.69 6.42 10.82
N CYS A 314 -6.62 5.65 9.74
CA CYS A 314 -6.99 6.04 8.38
C CYS A 314 -8.26 5.34 7.87
N CYS A 315 -9.23 5.00 8.76
CA CYS A 315 -10.49 4.38 8.34
C CYS A 315 -11.47 5.41 7.71
N SER A 316 -10.94 6.22 6.78
CA SER A 316 -11.66 7.25 6.02
C SER A 316 -11.66 6.94 4.52
N GLY A 317 -12.66 7.46 3.81
CA GLY A 317 -12.77 7.41 2.35
C GLY A 317 -12.04 8.57 1.66
N GLY A 318 -12.09 8.58 0.34
CA GLY A 318 -11.52 9.61 -0.50
C GLY A 318 -10.17 9.29 -1.11
N LEU A 319 -9.57 10.29 -1.79
CA LEU A 319 -8.38 10.09 -2.60
C LEU A 319 -7.20 9.50 -1.79
N LYS A 320 -6.95 10.06 -0.60
CA LYS A 320 -5.95 9.59 0.37
C LYS A 320 -6.57 8.75 1.51
N GLY A 321 -7.70 8.10 1.24
CA GLY A 321 -8.34 7.21 2.21
C GLY A 321 -7.69 5.83 2.28
N PHE A 322 -8.37 4.90 2.93
CA PHE A 322 -8.03 3.49 2.91
C PHE A 322 -9.28 2.68 2.53
N PRO A 323 -9.42 2.21 1.27
CA PRO A 323 -8.39 2.14 0.23
C PRO A 323 -8.01 3.50 -0.35
N SER A 324 -6.75 3.60 -0.77
CA SER A 324 -6.28 4.73 -1.58
C SER A 324 -6.96 4.70 -2.95
N ALA A 325 -7.36 5.89 -3.43
CA ALA A 325 -7.87 6.09 -4.78
C ALA A 325 -6.89 6.89 -5.66
N ILE A 326 -5.65 7.08 -5.21
CA ILE A 326 -4.60 7.71 -6.01
C ILE A 326 -4.19 6.74 -7.12
N PRO A 327 -4.36 7.13 -8.40
CA PRO A 327 -3.96 6.28 -9.52
C PRO A 327 -2.44 6.20 -9.63
N ASP A 328 -1.94 5.08 -10.16
CA ASP A 328 -0.55 4.98 -10.57
C ASP A 328 -0.22 6.02 -11.65
N GLU A 329 1.04 6.46 -11.68
CA GLU A 329 1.54 7.27 -12.78
C GLU A 329 1.46 6.45 -14.08
N PRO A 330 0.83 6.96 -15.18
CA PRO A 330 0.56 6.16 -16.36
C PRO A 330 1.77 5.51 -17.03
N LEU A 331 2.92 6.21 -17.05
CA LEU A 331 4.15 5.63 -17.60
C LEU A 331 4.69 4.50 -16.71
N LEU A 332 4.61 4.68 -15.39
CA LEU A 332 4.97 3.64 -14.42
C LEU A 332 4.06 2.42 -14.54
N GLY A 333 2.76 2.65 -14.81
CA GLY A 333 1.80 1.58 -15.05
C GLY A 333 2.17 0.61 -16.18
N LEU A 334 3.01 1.04 -17.15
CA LEU A 334 3.52 0.16 -18.23
C LEU A 334 4.59 -0.82 -17.74
N LEU A 335 5.26 -0.51 -16.62
CA LEU A 335 6.39 -1.27 -16.05
C LEU A 335 5.98 -2.16 -14.88
N LEU A 336 4.88 -1.81 -14.22
CA LEU A 336 4.36 -2.58 -13.11
C LEU A 336 3.63 -3.85 -13.58
N PRO A 337 3.56 -4.89 -12.73
CA PRO A 337 2.68 -6.03 -12.96
C PRO A 337 1.23 -5.59 -13.22
N GLU A 338 0.49 -6.40 -13.97
CA GLU A 338 -0.89 -6.07 -14.31
C GLU A 338 -1.75 -5.82 -13.08
N VAL A 339 -2.66 -4.84 -13.22
CA VAL A 339 -3.62 -4.54 -12.15
C VAL A 339 -4.62 -5.67 -12.08
N GLU A 340 -4.85 -6.16 -10.88
CA GLU A 340 -5.82 -7.23 -10.63
C GLU A 340 -7.25 -6.79 -10.98
N ARG A 341 -8.07 -7.75 -11.40
CA ARG A 341 -9.46 -7.49 -11.82
C ARG A 341 -10.34 -6.96 -10.70
N MET A 342 -10.08 -7.40 -9.46
CA MET A 342 -10.83 -6.91 -8.31
C MET A 342 -10.41 -5.48 -7.95
N PRO A 343 -11.35 -4.51 -7.90
CA PRO A 343 -11.02 -3.15 -7.47
C PRO A 343 -10.41 -3.14 -6.07
N HIS A 344 -9.30 -2.40 -5.92
CA HIS A 344 -8.57 -2.26 -4.65
C HIS A 344 -8.05 -3.58 -4.05
N ALA A 345 -7.74 -4.60 -4.87
CA ALA A 345 -7.26 -5.89 -4.38
C ALA A 345 -6.00 -5.75 -3.50
N GLU A 346 -4.97 -5.04 -3.97
CA GLU A 346 -3.75 -4.79 -3.17
C GLU A 346 -4.04 -3.98 -1.90
N GLU A 347 -4.90 -2.96 -1.98
CA GLU A 347 -5.31 -2.17 -0.81
C GLU A 347 -6.07 -3.03 0.23
N ARG A 348 -6.84 -4.00 -0.24
CA ARG A 348 -7.54 -4.97 0.63
C ARG A 348 -6.55 -5.85 1.38
N ARG A 349 -5.52 -6.36 0.69
CA ARG A 349 -4.44 -7.11 1.33
C ARG A 349 -3.63 -6.25 2.29
N LEU A 350 -3.36 -4.99 1.93
CA LEU A 350 -2.71 -4.05 2.82
C LEU A 350 -3.53 -3.78 4.09
N PHE A 351 -4.85 -3.66 3.95
CA PHE A 351 -5.74 -3.51 5.10
C PHE A 351 -5.75 -4.79 5.97
N TYR A 352 -5.77 -5.97 5.35
CA TYR A 352 -5.59 -7.25 6.06
C TYR A 352 -4.25 -7.31 6.81
N VAL A 353 -3.15 -6.90 6.17
CA VAL A 353 -1.85 -6.81 6.84
C VAL A 353 -1.93 -5.89 8.06
N ALA A 354 -2.51 -4.70 7.91
CA ALA A 354 -2.67 -3.76 9.02
C ALA A 354 -3.52 -4.33 10.17
N MET A 355 -4.63 -5.02 9.87
CA MET A 355 -5.46 -5.70 10.87
C MET A 355 -4.67 -6.74 11.65
N THR A 356 -3.84 -7.54 10.98
CA THR A 356 -3.13 -8.67 11.56
C THR A 356 -1.82 -8.30 12.27
N ARG A 357 -1.53 -7.01 12.45
CA ARG A 357 -0.40 -6.52 13.30
C ARG A 357 -0.71 -6.56 14.79
N CYS A 358 -1.94 -6.89 15.15
CA CYS A 358 -2.47 -6.85 16.50
C CYS A 358 -2.41 -8.23 17.19
N LYS A 359 -1.89 -8.28 18.43
CA LYS A 359 -1.91 -9.49 19.27
C LYS A 359 -3.14 -9.57 20.16
N LYS A 360 -3.57 -8.44 20.75
CA LYS A 360 -4.65 -8.39 21.75
C LYS A 360 -5.88 -7.66 21.26
N LYS A 361 -5.75 -6.38 20.83
CA LYS A 361 -6.90 -5.58 20.43
C LYS A 361 -6.61 -4.59 19.33
N LEU A 362 -7.46 -4.58 18.31
CA LEU A 362 -7.43 -3.67 17.17
C LEU A 362 -8.56 -2.64 17.30
N PHE A 363 -8.21 -1.36 17.11
CA PHE A 363 -9.12 -0.24 17.08
C PHE A 363 -9.16 0.37 15.68
N PHE A 364 -10.34 0.46 15.09
CA PHE A 364 -10.57 1.18 13.84
C PHE A 364 -10.99 2.60 14.18
N VAL A 365 -10.19 3.59 13.81
CA VAL A 365 -10.53 5.01 13.99
C VAL A 365 -11.31 5.49 12.78
N VAL A 366 -12.63 5.55 12.90
CA VAL A 366 -13.56 5.73 11.80
C VAL A 366 -13.94 7.20 11.65
N ASP A 367 -13.73 7.75 10.46
CA ASP A 367 -14.29 9.04 10.08
C ASP A 367 -15.79 8.88 9.73
N GLN A 368 -16.67 9.21 10.67
CA GLN A 368 -18.11 9.09 10.45
C GLN A 368 -18.66 10.08 9.39
N SER A 369 -17.93 11.14 9.09
CA SER A 369 -18.30 12.07 8.02
C SER A 369 -18.00 11.53 6.62
N ARG A 370 -16.95 10.71 6.51
CA ARG A 370 -16.51 10.09 5.26
C ARG A 370 -15.87 8.73 5.52
N PRO A 371 -16.63 7.72 5.94
CA PRO A 371 -16.07 6.41 6.27
C PRO A 371 -15.41 5.75 5.07
N SER A 372 -14.37 4.96 5.34
CA SER A 372 -13.81 4.04 4.37
C SER A 372 -14.86 3.05 3.87
N ARG A 373 -14.85 2.73 2.58
CA ARG A 373 -15.68 1.64 2.03
C ARG A 373 -15.44 0.30 2.72
N PHE A 374 -14.23 0.06 3.24
CA PHE A 374 -13.92 -1.13 4.02
C PHE A 374 -14.63 -1.15 5.37
N MET A 375 -14.96 0.02 5.93
CA MET A 375 -15.77 0.08 7.15
C MET A 375 -17.20 -0.34 6.90
N TYR A 376 -17.80 0.01 5.75
CA TYR A 376 -19.12 -0.48 5.38
C TYR A 376 -19.13 -2.01 5.19
N GLU A 377 -18.11 -2.58 4.55
CA GLU A 377 -18.00 -4.03 4.40
C GLU A 377 -17.90 -4.76 5.75
N LEU A 378 -17.10 -4.21 6.68
CA LEU A 378 -16.98 -4.75 8.03
C LEU A 378 -18.29 -4.60 8.82
N HIS A 379 -18.95 -3.43 8.72
CA HIS A 379 -20.21 -3.15 9.41
C HIS A 379 -21.36 -4.03 8.91
N ASP A 380 -21.58 -4.06 7.59
CA ASP A 380 -22.79 -4.63 7.00
C ASP A 380 -22.72 -6.17 6.85
N ARG A 381 -21.50 -6.74 6.71
CA ARG A 381 -21.36 -8.13 6.28
C ARG A 381 -20.50 -9.01 7.17
N ILE A 382 -19.59 -8.43 7.98
CA ILE A 382 -18.54 -9.22 8.64
C ILE A 382 -18.66 -9.19 10.16
N CYS A 383 -18.66 -7.99 10.76
CA CYS A 383 -18.62 -7.82 12.22
C CYS A 383 -19.36 -6.55 12.70
N PRO A 384 -20.70 -6.46 12.52
CA PRO A 384 -21.48 -5.28 12.92
C PRO A 384 -21.33 -4.92 14.40
N ASN A 385 -21.12 -5.90 15.25
CA ASN A 385 -21.06 -5.72 16.70
C ASN A 385 -19.91 -4.84 17.20
N ILE A 386 -18.84 -4.68 16.38
CA ILE A 386 -17.69 -3.82 16.77
C ILE A 386 -18.01 -2.34 16.64
N PHE A 387 -19.08 -1.97 15.92
CA PHE A 387 -19.50 -0.60 15.63
C PHE A 387 -20.50 -0.02 16.66
N ARG A 388 -20.59 -0.61 17.86
CA ARG A 388 -21.46 -0.08 18.90
C ARG A 388 -21.11 1.38 19.22
N GLY A 389 -22.07 2.30 19.05
CA GLY A 389 -21.89 3.73 19.21
C GLY A 389 -21.29 4.47 18.00
N VAL A 390 -20.95 3.75 16.92
CA VAL A 390 -20.46 4.34 15.66
C VAL A 390 -21.55 4.24 14.62
N LYS A 391 -22.03 5.39 14.12
CA LYS A 391 -23.05 5.45 13.05
C LYS A 391 -22.37 5.75 11.73
N LEU A 392 -22.62 4.92 10.71
CA LEU A 392 -22.15 5.18 9.35
C LEU A 392 -23.27 5.91 8.56
N PRO A 393 -22.95 6.95 7.77
CA PRO A 393 -23.90 7.58 6.87
C PRO A 393 -24.32 6.60 5.76
N PRO A 394 -25.44 6.86 5.04
CA PRO A 394 -25.82 6.03 3.91
C PRO A 394 -24.70 5.92 2.86
N GLN A 395 -24.55 4.76 2.24
CA GLN A 395 -23.57 4.51 1.20
C GLN A 395 -24.12 4.87 -0.18
N CYS A 396 -23.27 5.41 -1.05
CA CYS A 396 -23.60 5.67 -2.44
C CYS A 396 -23.71 4.35 -3.23
N PRO A 397 -24.85 4.05 -3.89
CA PRO A 397 -25.02 2.80 -4.62
C PRO A 397 -24.13 2.72 -5.88
N ASN A 398 -23.69 3.87 -6.41
CA ASN A 398 -22.91 3.90 -7.65
C ASN A 398 -21.41 3.67 -7.43
N CYS A 399 -20.83 4.27 -6.39
CA CYS A 399 -19.37 4.23 -6.20
C CYS A 399 -18.92 3.71 -4.84
N GLY A 400 -19.85 3.44 -3.91
CA GLY A 400 -19.55 2.92 -2.57
C GLY A 400 -18.99 3.95 -1.58
N GLU A 401 -18.85 5.23 -1.95
CA GLU A 401 -18.50 6.32 -1.03
C GLU A 401 -19.70 6.73 -0.15
N ALA A 402 -19.45 7.50 0.90
CA ALA A 402 -20.51 8.00 1.77
C ALA A 402 -21.42 9.00 1.06
N LEU A 403 -22.69 9.04 1.46
CA LEU A 403 -23.62 10.13 1.10
C LEU A 403 -23.65 11.15 2.24
N ARG A 404 -23.51 12.42 1.90
CA ARG A 404 -23.62 13.55 2.82
C ARG A 404 -24.87 14.35 2.57
N LEU A 405 -25.52 14.78 3.65
CA LEU A 405 -26.57 15.78 3.59
C LEU A 405 -25.98 17.10 3.10
N ARG A 406 -26.59 17.67 2.07
CA ARG A 406 -26.22 18.96 1.47
C ARG A 406 -27.48 19.77 1.27
N HIS A 407 -27.34 21.07 1.24
CA HIS A 407 -28.40 22.02 0.88
C HIS A 407 -28.13 22.56 -0.52
N ALA A 408 -29.19 22.77 -1.30
CA ALA A 408 -29.08 23.37 -2.64
C ALA A 408 -28.64 24.83 -2.53
N GLY A 409 -27.64 25.24 -3.32
CA GLY A 409 -27.14 26.62 -3.28
C GLY A 409 -28.17 27.66 -3.65
N SER A 410 -29.18 27.30 -4.46
CA SER A 410 -30.28 28.13 -4.88
C SER A 410 -31.48 28.14 -3.91
N ASP A 411 -31.60 27.15 -3.06
CA ASP A 411 -32.64 27.01 -2.04
C ASP A 411 -32.12 26.23 -0.83
N PRO A 412 -31.71 26.93 0.24
CA PRO A 412 -31.20 26.29 1.46
C PRO A 412 -32.23 25.39 2.18
N SER A 413 -33.53 25.53 1.90
CA SER A 413 -34.55 24.64 2.47
C SER A 413 -34.58 23.27 1.82
N ARG A 414 -34.05 23.16 0.59
CA ARG A 414 -33.98 21.89 -0.13
C ARG A 414 -32.74 21.11 0.23
N ALA A 415 -32.92 20.09 1.08
CA ALA A 415 -31.87 19.18 1.49
C ALA A 415 -31.83 17.94 0.60
N PHE A 416 -30.64 17.45 0.27
CA PHE A 416 -30.42 16.21 -0.47
C PHE A 416 -29.15 15.50 0.00
N TYR A 417 -29.10 14.20 -0.19
CA TYR A 417 -27.89 13.42 0.01
C TYR A 417 -27.03 13.45 -1.27
N GLY A 418 -25.87 14.06 -1.21
CA GLY A 418 -24.87 14.09 -2.29
C GLY A 418 -23.68 13.16 -2.02
N CYS A 419 -23.20 12.50 -3.07
CA CYS A 419 -22.04 11.62 -2.96
C CYS A 419 -20.75 12.38 -2.59
N THR A 420 -19.96 11.87 -1.65
CA THR A 420 -18.66 12.44 -1.28
C THR A 420 -17.58 12.18 -2.32
N GLY A 421 -17.83 11.29 -3.29
CA GLY A 421 -16.96 11.02 -4.45
C GLY A 421 -17.05 12.07 -5.57
N PHE A 422 -17.86 13.14 -5.39
CA PHE A 422 -17.89 14.24 -6.35
C PHE A 422 -16.50 14.90 -6.53
N PRO A 423 -16.09 15.27 -7.76
CA PRO A 423 -16.85 15.30 -9.02
C PRO A 423 -16.90 13.98 -9.81
N ASN A 424 -16.16 12.93 -9.39
CA ASN A 424 -16.07 11.66 -10.12
C ASN A 424 -17.39 10.86 -10.05
N CYS A 425 -18.15 10.99 -8.96
CA CYS A 425 -19.48 10.44 -8.82
C CYS A 425 -20.48 11.55 -8.53
N ARG A 426 -21.48 11.71 -9.41
CA ARG A 426 -22.52 12.74 -9.32
C ARG A 426 -23.82 12.24 -8.73
N TYR A 427 -23.83 11.08 -8.09
CA TYR A 427 -25.04 10.54 -7.49
C TYR A 427 -25.58 11.47 -6.39
N SER A 428 -26.87 11.73 -6.46
CA SER A 428 -27.61 12.43 -5.41
C SER A 428 -28.98 11.77 -5.20
N ARG A 429 -29.52 11.93 -4.01
CA ARG A 429 -30.85 11.42 -3.61
C ARG A 429 -31.54 12.46 -2.75
N GLU A 430 -32.80 12.75 -3.05
CA GLU A 430 -33.61 13.66 -2.24
C GLU A 430 -33.83 13.09 -0.83
N CYS A 431 -33.88 13.95 0.17
CA CYS A 431 -34.32 13.58 1.50
C CYS A 431 -35.85 13.39 1.47
N ARG A 432 -36.30 12.18 1.65
CA ARG A 432 -37.71 11.90 1.89
C ARG A 432 -38.01 12.07 3.38
#